data_fae920668287cbabaa74349ae808ce93
#
_entry.id   fae920668287cbabaa74349ae808ce93
#
_cell.length_a   1.000
_cell.length_b   1.000
_cell.length_c   1.000
_cell.angle_alpha   90.00
_cell.angle_beta   90.00
_cell.angle_gamma   90.00
#
_symmetry.space_group_name_H-M   'P 1'
#
loop_
_entity.id
_entity.type
_entity.pdbx_description
1 polymer ?
#
loop_
_entity_poly.entity_id
_entity_poly.type
_entity_poly.pdbx_seq_one_letter_code
_entity_poly.pdbx_strand_id
1 'polypeptide(L)'
;MRGDYRGLYRCGGQGLATVLRGLLACGLVLLLWLGLPGEAAAQLHRHADENGVAVVRSLESLRDLDYQTWQLVAYRQGPPGGPLLLRIVGYPGKVRLDHPTALLVSSGRSSWQLSDLTLANPQLAGDGRSAAAEFDLAPLLADLQQNRPLRLRLPGVFTELPVPPFVVMEWRSLPTAPD
;
A
#
# COMPACT_ATOMS: atom_id res chain seq x y z
N MET A 1 -59.99 67.65 -3.62
CA MET A 1 -59.88 66.27 -3.14
C MET A 1 -58.70 65.64 -3.87
N ARG A 2 -57.54 65.57 -3.15
CA ARG A 2 -56.31 64.91 -3.65
C ARG A 2 -56.19 63.63 -2.86
N GLY A 3 -56.29 62.50 -3.54
CA GLY A 3 -56.07 61.16 -2.95
C GLY A 3 -54.60 60.76 -3.14
N ASP A 4 -53.97 60.53 -2.01
CA ASP A 4 -52.59 60.01 -1.90
C ASP A 4 -52.60 58.49 -2.19
N TYR A 5 -51.96 58.10 -3.29
CA TYR A 5 -51.60 56.69 -3.56
C TYR A 5 -50.08 56.48 -3.41
N ARG A 6 -49.60 56.48 -2.18
CA ARG A 6 -48.23 56.04 -1.88
C ARG A 6 -48.27 54.92 -0.81
N GLY A 7 -48.05 53.74 -1.26
CA GLY A 7 -47.85 52.64 -0.31
C GLY A 7 -48.21 51.29 -0.81
N LEU A 8 -47.45 50.68 -1.71
CA LEU A 8 -47.53 49.23 -1.98
C LEU A 8 -46.39 48.79 -2.97
N TYR A 9 -45.11 48.83 -2.58
CA TYR A 9 -44.06 48.02 -3.20
C TYR A 9 -42.84 47.96 -2.26
N ARG A 10 -42.97 47.18 -1.19
CA ARG A 10 -41.80 46.83 -0.39
C ARG A 10 -41.99 45.52 0.35
N CYS A 11 -42.11 44.42 -0.41
CA CYS A 11 -42.07 43.07 0.15
C CYS A 11 -41.66 42.10 -0.95
N GLY A 12 -40.36 41.93 -1.24
CA GLY A 12 -39.92 40.99 -2.25
C GLY A 12 -38.43 40.65 -2.20
N GLY A 13 -37.60 41.43 -1.51
CA GLY A 13 -36.14 41.26 -1.60
C GLY A 13 -35.47 40.37 -0.53
N GLN A 14 -36.14 40.12 0.57
CA GLN A 14 -35.49 39.37 1.69
C GLN A 14 -35.63 37.86 1.59
N GLY A 15 -36.68 37.37 0.96
CA GLY A 15 -36.88 35.91 0.80
C GLY A 15 -35.91 35.26 -0.19
N LEU A 16 -35.60 35.95 -1.28
CA LEU A 16 -34.71 35.42 -2.34
C LEU A 16 -33.26 35.30 -1.86
N ALA A 17 -32.78 36.29 -1.09
CA ALA A 17 -31.43 36.29 -0.54
C ALA A 17 -31.22 35.20 0.53
N THR A 18 -32.24 34.85 1.29
CA THR A 18 -32.21 33.81 2.32
C THR A 18 -32.19 32.41 1.69
N VAL A 19 -32.99 32.19 0.63
CA VAL A 19 -33.01 30.94 -0.11
C VAL A 19 -31.67 30.71 -0.83
N LEU A 20 -31.09 31.75 -1.44
CA LEU A 20 -29.80 31.66 -2.15
C LEU A 20 -28.65 31.34 -1.17
N ARG A 21 -28.65 31.93 0.03
CA ARG A 21 -27.67 31.60 1.09
C ARG A 21 -27.83 30.18 1.60
N GLY A 22 -29.03 29.68 1.73
CA GLY A 22 -29.30 28.28 2.10
C GLY A 22 -28.81 27.30 1.07
N LEU A 23 -29.02 27.53 -0.21
CA LEU A 23 -28.53 26.71 -1.31
C LEU A 23 -27.01 26.69 -1.42
N LEU A 24 -26.35 27.84 -1.22
CA LEU A 24 -24.90 27.95 -1.17
C LEU A 24 -24.29 27.17 0.00
N ALA A 25 -24.90 27.27 1.18
CA ALA A 25 -24.45 26.53 2.37
C ALA A 25 -24.62 25.01 2.20
N CYS A 26 -25.74 24.55 1.66
CA CYS A 26 -25.95 23.14 1.35
C CYS A 26 -24.97 22.61 0.27
N GLY A 27 -24.72 23.42 -0.76
CA GLY A 27 -23.73 23.07 -1.81
C GLY A 27 -22.31 22.94 -1.27
N LEU A 28 -21.91 23.83 -0.36
CA LEU A 28 -20.59 23.79 0.29
C LEU A 28 -20.41 22.57 1.20
N VAL A 29 -21.45 22.21 1.96
CA VAL A 29 -21.46 20.99 2.80
C VAL A 29 -21.38 19.73 1.94
N LEU A 30 -22.12 19.69 0.82
CA LEU A 30 -22.07 18.56 -0.10
C LEU A 30 -20.68 18.40 -0.75
N LEU A 31 -20.05 19.51 -1.14
CA LEU A 31 -18.69 19.52 -1.68
C LEU A 31 -17.65 19.06 -0.65
N LEU A 32 -17.80 19.43 0.62
CA LEU A 32 -16.95 18.96 1.71
C LEU A 32 -17.11 17.46 1.96
N TRP A 33 -18.30 16.91 1.83
CA TRP A 33 -18.55 15.47 1.96
C TRP A 33 -18.02 14.64 0.78
N LEU A 34 -18.06 15.17 -0.43
CA LEU A 34 -17.51 14.53 -1.62
C LEU A 34 -15.98 14.62 -1.71
N GLY A 35 -15.36 15.56 -0.98
CA GLY A 35 -13.92 15.78 -0.97
C GLY A 35 -13.15 15.08 0.17
N LEU A 36 -13.81 14.29 1.02
CA LEU A 36 -13.09 13.47 2.00
C LEU A 36 -12.31 12.40 1.23
N PRO A 37 -10.95 12.41 1.28
CA PRO A 37 -10.19 11.31 0.71
C PRO A 37 -10.64 10.04 1.44
N GLY A 38 -11.18 9.08 0.68
CA GLY A 38 -11.42 7.75 1.21
C GLY A 38 -10.11 7.25 1.82
N GLU A 39 -10.17 6.70 3.03
CA GLU A 39 -9.02 6.03 3.61
C GLU A 39 -8.48 5.05 2.56
N ALA A 40 -7.18 5.18 2.23
CA ALA A 40 -6.50 4.21 1.38
C ALA A 40 -6.50 2.88 2.13
N ALA A 41 -7.53 2.08 1.90
CA ALA A 41 -7.61 0.74 2.47
C ALA A 41 -6.46 -0.09 1.89
N ALA A 42 -5.72 -0.77 2.75
CA ALA A 42 -4.69 -1.71 2.34
C ALA A 42 -5.31 -2.74 1.37
N GLN A 43 -4.77 -2.80 0.15
CA GLN A 43 -5.32 -3.68 -0.90
C GLN A 43 -4.67 -5.06 -0.82
N LEU A 44 -5.18 -5.89 0.09
CA LEU A 44 -4.74 -7.27 0.22
C LEU A 44 -5.55 -8.19 -0.69
N HIS A 45 -4.85 -9.04 -1.42
CA HIS A 45 -5.44 -10.08 -2.26
C HIS A 45 -5.46 -11.40 -1.50
N ARG A 46 -6.57 -12.14 -1.61
CA ARG A 46 -6.77 -13.45 -0.98
C ARG A 46 -6.99 -14.51 -2.03
N HIS A 47 -6.33 -15.64 -1.90
CA HIS A 47 -6.51 -16.81 -2.75
C HIS A 47 -6.05 -18.07 -1.99
N ALA A 48 -6.42 -19.23 -2.48
CA ALA A 48 -5.82 -20.49 -2.03
C ALA A 48 -4.64 -20.84 -2.96
N ASP A 49 -3.58 -21.41 -2.39
CA ASP A 49 -2.48 -21.97 -3.17
C ASP A 49 -2.90 -23.32 -3.81
N GLU A 50 -1.98 -23.95 -4.54
CA GLU A 50 -2.22 -25.25 -5.22
C GLU A 50 -2.58 -26.37 -4.24
N ASN A 51 -2.24 -26.25 -2.97
CA ASN A 51 -2.55 -27.20 -1.91
C ASN A 51 -3.81 -26.82 -1.11
N GLY A 52 -4.52 -25.77 -1.53
CA GLY A 52 -5.70 -25.25 -0.83
C GLY A 52 -5.40 -24.45 0.43
N VAL A 53 -4.14 -24.08 0.68
CA VAL A 53 -3.76 -23.24 1.82
C VAL A 53 -4.09 -21.79 1.52
N ALA A 54 -4.76 -21.11 2.44
CA ALA A 54 -5.08 -19.68 2.28
C ALA A 54 -3.78 -18.85 2.19
N VAL A 55 -3.75 -17.93 1.23
CA VAL A 55 -2.66 -16.96 1.05
C VAL A 55 -3.24 -15.57 1.01
N VAL A 56 -2.78 -14.71 1.91
CA VAL A 56 -3.09 -13.29 1.92
C VAL A 56 -1.83 -12.53 1.49
N ARG A 57 -1.94 -11.70 0.45
CA ARG A 57 -0.77 -11.00 -0.13
C ARG A 57 -1.04 -9.55 -0.48
N SER A 58 0.02 -8.74 -0.35
CA SER A 58 0.20 -7.44 -0.99
C SER A 58 1.05 -7.65 -2.24
N LEU A 59 0.69 -7.03 -3.35
CA LEU A 59 1.37 -7.15 -4.63
C LEU A 59 1.60 -5.75 -5.21
N GLU A 60 2.89 -5.33 -5.27
CA GLU A 60 3.24 -4.00 -5.75
C GLU A 60 4.38 -4.04 -6.77
N SER A 61 4.29 -3.16 -7.76
CA SER A 61 5.34 -2.96 -8.75
C SER A 61 6.07 -1.66 -8.47
N LEU A 62 7.32 -1.75 -8.03
CA LEU A 62 8.15 -0.61 -7.65
C LEU A 62 9.36 -0.49 -8.57
N ARG A 63 9.95 0.70 -8.62
CA ARG A 63 11.19 0.96 -9.38
C ARG A 63 12.33 1.27 -8.43
N ASP A 64 13.49 0.70 -8.73
CA ASP A 64 14.74 1.06 -8.08
C ASP A 64 15.31 2.39 -8.60
N LEU A 65 16.46 2.82 -8.09
CA LEU A 65 17.11 4.05 -8.51
C LEU A 65 17.63 3.99 -9.96
N ASP A 66 17.81 2.80 -10.51
CA ASP A 66 18.22 2.58 -11.92
C ASP A 66 17.00 2.43 -12.85
N TYR A 67 15.79 2.78 -12.35
CA TYR A 67 14.51 2.68 -13.07
C TYR A 67 14.12 1.26 -13.52
N GLN A 68 14.75 0.22 -12.95
CA GLN A 68 14.31 -1.15 -13.16
C GLN A 68 13.04 -1.42 -12.35
N THR A 69 12.11 -2.14 -12.95
CA THR A 69 10.84 -2.52 -12.28
C THR A 69 10.99 -3.85 -11.59
N TRP A 70 10.58 -3.89 -10.32
CA TRP A 70 10.54 -5.05 -9.46
C TRP A 70 9.13 -5.28 -8.96
N GLN A 71 8.69 -6.53 -8.97
CA GLN A 71 7.42 -6.90 -8.35
C GLN A 71 7.70 -7.41 -6.93
N LEU A 72 7.10 -6.77 -5.94
CA LEU A 72 7.18 -7.15 -4.54
C LEU A 72 5.90 -7.86 -4.15
N VAL A 73 6.01 -9.09 -3.70
CA VAL A 73 4.91 -9.91 -3.21
C VAL A 73 5.19 -10.22 -1.75
N ALA A 74 4.61 -9.43 -0.84
CA ALA A 74 4.62 -9.75 0.58
C ALA A 74 3.39 -10.57 0.91
N TYR A 75 3.54 -11.70 1.60
CA TYR A 75 2.42 -12.59 1.83
C TYR A 75 2.54 -13.37 3.13
N ARG A 76 1.37 -13.75 3.66
CA ARG A 76 1.23 -14.75 4.70
C ARG A 76 0.65 -16.01 4.08
N GLN A 77 1.25 -17.13 4.41
CA GLN A 77 0.74 -18.46 4.04
C GLN A 77 0.08 -19.11 5.26
N GLY A 78 -1.16 -19.57 5.08
CA GLY A 78 -1.95 -20.17 6.15
C GLY A 78 -2.63 -19.14 7.08
N PRO A 79 -3.15 -19.60 8.23
CA PRO A 79 -3.93 -18.78 9.17
C PRO A 79 -3.08 -17.68 9.83
N PRO A 80 -3.70 -16.75 10.58
CA PRO A 80 -2.97 -15.78 11.39
C PRO A 80 -1.89 -16.45 12.26
N GLY A 81 -0.65 -15.90 12.19
CA GLY A 81 0.55 -16.53 12.80
C GLY A 81 1.33 -17.45 11.86
N GLY A 82 0.84 -17.69 10.64
CA GLY A 82 1.60 -18.42 9.62
C GLY A 82 2.83 -17.66 9.11
N PRO A 83 3.67 -18.31 8.27
CA PRO A 83 4.87 -17.73 7.71
C PRO A 83 4.59 -16.41 6.97
N LEU A 84 5.43 -15.40 7.22
CA LEU A 84 5.40 -14.08 6.58
C LEU A 84 6.61 -13.98 5.65
N LEU A 85 6.36 -13.87 4.37
CA LEU A 85 7.37 -13.97 3.34
C LEU A 85 7.33 -12.74 2.42
N LEU A 86 8.50 -12.35 1.89
CA LEU A 86 8.64 -11.33 0.87
C LEU A 86 9.34 -11.93 -0.34
N ARG A 87 8.63 -12.02 -1.46
CA ARG A 87 9.20 -12.42 -2.74
C ARG A 87 9.47 -11.19 -3.59
N ILE A 88 10.68 -11.08 -4.10
CA ILE A 88 11.11 -10.04 -5.04
C ILE A 88 11.26 -10.70 -6.40
N VAL A 89 10.51 -10.21 -7.40
CA VAL A 89 10.50 -10.74 -8.76
C VAL A 89 10.98 -9.67 -9.72
N GLY A 90 11.94 -10.04 -10.57
CA GLY A 90 12.47 -9.21 -11.64
C GLY A 90 12.35 -9.91 -12.99
N TYR A 91 12.99 -9.34 -14.00
CA TYR A 91 13.16 -10.02 -15.28
C TYR A 91 14.03 -11.28 -15.14
N PRO A 92 13.81 -12.30 -15.96
CA PRO A 92 14.64 -13.51 -15.98
C PRO A 92 16.12 -13.17 -16.06
N GLY A 93 16.92 -13.78 -15.17
CA GLY A 93 18.37 -13.53 -15.07
C GLY A 93 18.77 -12.27 -14.32
N LYS A 94 17.83 -11.46 -13.80
CA LYS A 94 18.13 -10.27 -13.00
C LYS A 94 18.34 -10.55 -11.52
N VAL A 95 17.79 -11.65 -11.00
CA VAL A 95 17.93 -12.07 -9.60
C VAL A 95 18.93 -13.22 -9.50
N ARG A 96 20.16 -13.02 -10.00
CA ARG A 96 21.26 -13.98 -9.83
C ARG A 96 21.96 -13.68 -8.53
N LEU A 97 21.73 -14.50 -7.54
CA LEU A 97 22.31 -14.38 -6.20
C LEU A 97 23.18 -15.60 -5.86
N ASP A 98 24.26 -15.34 -5.15
CA ASP A 98 24.96 -16.38 -4.42
C ASP A 98 24.20 -16.62 -3.11
N HIS A 99 23.45 -17.72 -3.07
CA HIS A 99 22.64 -18.05 -1.90
C HIS A 99 23.45 -18.66 -0.76
N PRO A 100 23.23 -18.24 0.51
CA PRO A 100 22.25 -17.27 0.95
C PRO A 100 22.75 -15.81 0.85
N THR A 101 21.94 -14.90 0.31
CA THR A 101 22.22 -13.46 0.33
C THR A 101 21.11 -12.72 1.08
N ALA A 102 21.43 -12.04 2.18
CA ALA A 102 20.42 -11.33 2.98
C ALA A 102 19.90 -10.08 2.27
N LEU A 103 18.59 -9.82 2.36
CA LEU A 103 17.99 -8.56 1.97
C LEU A 103 18.17 -7.55 3.11
N LEU A 104 18.80 -6.42 2.80
CA LEU A 104 19.00 -5.34 3.74
C LEU A 104 17.83 -4.36 3.63
N VAL A 105 17.26 -4.00 4.78
CA VAL A 105 16.14 -3.04 4.89
C VAL A 105 16.54 -1.91 5.81
N SER A 106 16.20 -0.68 5.47
CA SER A 106 16.44 0.48 6.32
C SER A 106 15.25 1.43 6.35
N SER A 107 15.07 2.13 7.49
CA SER A 107 14.10 3.20 7.67
C SER A 107 14.61 4.21 8.71
N GLY A 108 15.02 5.37 8.26
CA GLY A 108 15.65 6.36 9.12
C GLY A 108 16.94 5.82 9.75
N ARG A 109 16.95 5.60 11.07
CA ARG A 109 18.09 5.04 11.81
C ARG A 109 17.99 3.54 12.08
N SER A 110 16.87 2.93 11.79
CA SER A 110 16.65 1.50 11.98
C SER A 110 17.09 0.72 10.74
N SER A 111 17.62 -0.49 10.97
CA SER A 111 18.03 -1.39 9.89
C SER A 111 17.76 -2.84 10.27
N TRP A 112 17.43 -3.66 9.28
CA TRP A 112 17.12 -5.08 9.41
C TRP A 112 17.84 -5.87 8.32
N GLN A 113 18.11 -7.15 8.62
CA GLN A 113 18.58 -8.12 7.65
C GLN A 113 17.56 -9.24 7.58
N LEU A 114 16.97 -9.46 6.42
CA LEU A 114 16.00 -10.52 6.20
C LEU A 114 16.72 -11.72 5.60
N SER A 115 16.50 -12.88 6.22
CA SER A 115 17.13 -14.13 5.80
C SER A 115 16.62 -14.56 4.43
N ASP A 116 17.53 -15.01 3.58
CA ASP A 116 17.23 -15.58 2.28
C ASP A 116 16.65 -17.00 2.42
N LEU A 117 15.43 -17.19 1.95
CA LEU A 117 14.71 -18.47 1.95
C LEU A 117 14.53 -19.03 0.54
N THR A 118 15.17 -18.46 -0.47
CA THR A 118 14.99 -18.84 -1.88
C THR A 118 15.21 -20.33 -2.10
N LEU A 119 16.30 -20.90 -1.55
CA LEU A 119 16.60 -22.32 -1.69
C LEU A 119 15.70 -23.23 -0.84
N ALA A 120 15.04 -22.69 0.19
CA ALA A 120 14.07 -23.44 0.98
C ALA A 120 12.72 -23.58 0.23
N ASN A 121 12.46 -22.76 -0.78
CA ASN A 121 11.29 -22.83 -1.63
C ASN A 121 11.59 -23.72 -2.86
N PRO A 122 10.99 -24.94 -2.98
CA PRO A 122 11.31 -25.85 -4.08
C PRO A 122 11.06 -25.28 -5.48
N GLN A 123 10.05 -24.43 -5.63
CA GLN A 123 9.73 -23.78 -6.92
C GLN A 123 10.81 -22.79 -7.34
N LEU A 124 11.38 -22.04 -6.37
CA LEU A 124 12.43 -21.06 -6.64
C LEU A 124 13.80 -21.74 -6.77
N ALA A 125 14.09 -22.73 -5.93
CA ALA A 125 15.35 -23.49 -6.00
C ALA A 125 15.52 -24.22 -7.33
N GLY A 126 14.42 -24.67 -7.96
CA GLY A 126 14.40 -25.30 -9.28
C GLY A 126 14.28 -24.34 -10.46
N ASP A 127 14.09 -23.03 -10.22
CA ASP A 127 13.88 -22.04 -11.29
C ASP A 127 15.22 -21.56 -11.89
N GLY A 128 15.65 -22.22 -12.97
CA GLY A 128 16.87 -21.82 -13.72
C GLY A 128 16.81 -20.41 -14.35
N ARG A 129 15.66 -19.71 -14.31
CA ARG A 129 15.50 -18.36 -14.86
C ARG A 129 16.13 -17.29 -13.97
N SER A 130 16.38 -17.58 -12.68
CA SER A 130 16.89 -16.61 -11.70
C SER A 130 16.08 -15.29 -11.72
N ALA A 131 14.77 -15.43 -11.70
CA ALA A 131 13.84 -14.31 -11.83
C ALA A 131 13.33 -13.81 -10.48
N ALA A 132 13.45 -14.60 -9.42
CA ALA A 132 12.91 -14.25 -8.11
C ALA A 132 13.82 -14.72 -6.97
N ALA A 133 13.70 -14.01 -5.83
CA ALA A 133 14.26 -14.40 -4.53
C ALA A 133 13.22 -14.21 -3.44
N GLU A 134 13.32 -14.97 -2.35
CA GLU A 134 12.37 -14.99 -1.24
C GLU A 134 13.05 -14.82 0.10
N PHE A 135 12.43 -14.03 0.98
CA PHE A 135 13.02 -13.60 2.24
C PHE A 135 12.02 -13.74 3.39
N ASP A 136 12.53 -14.03 4.60
CA ASP A 136 11.74 -14.01 5.82
C ASP A 136 11.35 -12.57 6.20
N LEU A 137 10.05 -12.26 6.14
CA LEU A 137 9.53 -10.93 6.44
C LEU A 137 9.16 -10.76 7.92
N ALA A 138 9.05 -11.85 8.69
CA ALA A 138 8.55 -11.83 10.06
C ALA A 138 9.38 -10.92 11.00
N PRO A 139 10.73 -10.92 11.00
CA PRO A 139 11.51 -10.06 11.88
C PRO A 139 11.28 -8.57 11.65
N LEU A 140 11.12 -8.16 10.40
CA LEU A 140 10.81 -6.78 10.04
C LEU A 140 9.44 -6.37 10.60
N LEU A 141 8.40 -7.18 10.35
CA LEU A 141 7.03 -6.85 10.76
C LEU A 141 6.84 -6.88 12.28
N ALA A 142 7.59 -7.69 13.01
CA ALA A 142 7.57 -7.71 14.46
C ALA A 142 8.08 -6.41 15.10
N ASP A 143 9.06 -5.75 14.47
CA ASP A 143 9.70 -4.53 14.98
C ASP A 143 9.09 -3.24 14.42
N LEU A 144 8.41 -3.31 13.28
CA LEU A 144 7.91 -2.15 12.55
C LEU A 144 6.65 -1.56 13.19
N GLN A 145 6.77 -0.43 13.92
CA GLN A 145 5.66 0.19 14.65
C GLN A 145 4.87 1.22 13.84
N GLN A 146 5.41 1.74 12.74
CA GLN A 146 4.83 2.84 11.96
C GLN A 146 4.93 2.58 10.46
N ASN A 147 4.02 3.20 9.68
CA ASN A 147 4.02 3.14 8.23
C ASN A 147 5.04 4.16 7.67
N ARG A 148 6.33 3.96 7.96
CA ARG A 148 7.41 4.79 7.40
C ARG A 148 7.91 4.20 6.08
N PRO A 149 8.43 5.03 5.17
CA PRO A 149 9.05 4.50 3.96
C PRO A 149 10.24 3.61 4.32
N LEU A 150 10.37 2.50 3.60
CA LEU A 150 11.52 1.61 3.70
C LEU A 150 12.40 1.77 2.46
N ARG A 151 13.66 1.39 2.61
CA ARG A 151 14.63 1.25 1.52
C ARG A 151 15.18 -0.15 1.55
N LEU A 152 14.96 -0.88 0.47
CA LEU A 152 15.50 -2.23 0.31
C LEU A 152 16.81 -2.15 -0.47
N ARG A 153 17.77 -2.98 -0.09
CA ARG A 153 19.02 -3.19 -0.81
C ARG A 153 19.26 -4.69 -0.93
N LEU A 154 19.40 -5.17 -2.14
CA LEU A 154 19.77 -6.56 -2.40
C LEU A 154 21.13 -6.59 -3.06
N PRO A 155 22.19 -6.99 -2.33
CA PRO A 155 23.55 -7.00 -2.87
C PRO A 155 23.64 -7.80 -4.17
N GLY A 156 24.29 -7.23 -5.18
CA GLY A 156 24.41 -7.86 -6.50
C GLY A 156 23.20 -7.68 -7.43
N VAL A 157 22.06 -7.14 -6.95
CA VAL A 157 20.84 -6.98 -7.74
C VAL A 157 20.42 -5.51 -7.86
N PHE A 158 20.18 -4.83 -6.74
CA PHE A 158 19.91 -3.38 -6.72
C PHE A 158 20.49 -2.71 -5.47
N THR A 159 20.84 -1.45 -5.62
CA THR A 159 21.44 -0.64 -4.54
C THR A 159 20.40 -0.04 -3.61
N GLU A 160 19.25 0.38 -4.15
CA GLU A 160 18.13 0.91 -3.38
C GLU A 160 16.82 0.74 -4.15
N LEU A 161 15.84 0.15 -3.48
CA LEU A 161 14.46 0.05 -3.94
C LEU A 161 13.56 0.72 -2.88
N PRO A 162 13.02 1.92 -3.16
CA PRO A 162 12.16 2.63 -2.21
C PRO A 162 10.80 1.95 -2.09
N VAL A 163 10.35 1.71 -0.85
CA VAL A 163 9.02 1.18 -0.53
C VAL A 163 8.20 2.29 0.13
N PRO A 164 7.12 2.75 -0.48
CA PRO A 164 6.31 3.85 0.04
C PRO A 164 5.48 3.43 1.26
N PRO A 165 5.05 4.41 2.10
CA PRO A 165 4.33 4.14 3.35
C PRO A 165 3.05 3.34 3.19
N PHE A 166 2.32 3.47 2.08
CA PHE A 166 1.08 2.71 1.85
C PHE A 166 1.36 1.22 1.67
N VAL A 167 2.44 0.83 1.00
CA VAL A 167 2.88 -0.58 0.88
C VAL A 167 3.28 -1.13 2.25
N VAL A 168 4.01 -0.33 3.05
CA VAL A 168 4.38 -0.71 4.41
C VAL A 168 3.14 -0.94 5.29
N MET A 169 2.09 -0.13 5.12
CA MET A 169 0.80 -0.31 5.79
C MET A 169 0.17 -1.66 5.42
N GLU A 170 0.18 -2.03 4.15
CA GLU A 170 -0.31 -3.34 3.69
C GLU A 170 0.47 -4.48 4.32
N TRP A 171 1.81 -4.42 4.28
CA TRP A 171 2.65 -5.46 4.88
C TRP A 171 2.38 -5.63 6.38
N ARG A 172 2.23 -4.52 7.11
CA ARG A 172 1.92 -4.56 8.55
C ARG A 172 0.55 -5.14 8.88
N SER A 173 -0.37 -5.14 7.93
CA SER A 173 -1.69 -5.76 8.12
C SER A 173 -1.71 -7.27 7.84
N LEU A 174 -0.69 -7.83 7.16
CA LEU A 174 -0.62 -9.25 6.82
C LEU A 174 -0.74 -10.20 8.02
N PRO A 175 -0.05 -9.95 9.17
CA PRO A 175 -0.07 -10.90 10.29
C PRO A 175 -1.47 -11.16 10.85
N THR A 176 -2.34 -10.14 10.82
CA THR A 176 -3.69 -10.16 11.43
C THR A 176 -4.81 -10.17 10.41
N ALA A 177 -4.51 -10.10 9.11
CA ALA A 177 -5.53 -10.11 8.07
C ALA A 177 -6.38 -11.38 8.16
N PRO A 178 -7.72 -11.32 8.01
CA PRO A 178 -8.56 -12.51 7.92
C PRO A 178 -8.22 -13.31 6.65
N ASP A 179 -8.48 -14.61 6.71
CA ASP A 179 -8.28 -15.56 5.59
C ASP A 179 -9.31 -15.34 4.46
#